data_9779f30bbd60bc54404dc2fe456c9fc0
#
_entry.id   9779f30bbd60bc54404dc2fe456c9fc0
#
_cell.length_a   1.000
_cell.length_b   1.000
_cell.length_c   1.000
_cell.angle_alpha   90.00
_cell.angle_beta   90.00
_cell.angle_gamma   90.00
#
_symmetry.space_group_name_H-M   'P 1'
#
loop_
_entity.id
_entity.type
_entity.pdbx_description
1 polymer ?
#
loop_
_entity_poly.entity_id
_entity_poly.type
_entity_poly.pdbx_seq_one_letter_code
_entity_poly.pdbx_strand_id
1 'polypeptide(L)'
;VAMECGYAPYNWTQPDDSNGAVQIKDSPDYAYGYDVMMAKHIAEELGMDLEIVKLDWDSLVPAVQSGTVDCVIAGQSITSDRLEMVDFTEPYYYASIITLVKADGPYANAASVADLAGATCTSQQNTVWYDTCLPQIPDANILPAQESAPAMLVALDADKCDIVVTDQPTGLAA
;
A
#
# COMPACT_ATOMS: atom_id res chain seq x y z
N VAL A 1 12.58 -11.59 1.19
CA VAL A 1 11.48 -10.71 1.62
C VAL A 1 10.64 -10.33 0.43
N ALA A 2 9.30 -10.43 0.51
CA ALA A 2 8.43 -9.95 -0.56
C ALA A 2 7.81 -8.58 -0.23
N MET A 3 7.61 -7.78 -1.27
CA MET A 3 6.92 -6.49 -1.25
C MET A 3 6.37 -6.15 -2.65
N GLU A 4 5.43 -5.20 -2.72
CA GLU A 4 4.79 -4.80 -3.99
C GLU A 4 5.74 -4.00 -4.90
N CYS A 5 6.68 -3.25 -4.32
CA CYS A 5 7.58 -2.32 -4.98
C CYS A 5 6.86 -1.27 -5.85
N GLY A 6 5.65 -0.90 -5.46
CA GLY A 6 4.80 0.10 -6.10
C GLY A 6 4.13 1.04 -5.10
N TYR A 7 4.49 0.99 -3.83
CA TYR A 7 3.80 1.63 -2.71
C TYR A 7 4.72 2.66 -2.01
N ALA A 8 4.90 3.82 -2.63
CA ALA A 8 5.65 4.92 -2.03
C ALA A 8 4.87 5.54 -0.84
N PRO A 9 5.55 5.96 0.25
CA PRO A 9 6.99 5.97 0.49
C PRO A 9 7.52 4.69 1.18
N TYR A 10 6.73 3.64 1.25
CA TYR A 10 7.10 2.40 1.95
C TYR A 10 8.03 1.52 1.11
N ASN A 11 7.63 1.21 -0.12
CA ASN A 11 8.45 0.43 -1.05
C ASN A 11 8.11 0.80 -2.51
N TRP A 12 9.10 1.20 -3.28
CA TRP A 12 8.91 1.54 -4.70
C TRP A 12 10.09 1.08 -5.55
N THR A 13 9.86 0.97 -6.86
CA THR A 13 10.86 0.61 -7.86
C THR A 13 11.61 1.85 -8.36
N GLN A 14 12.94 1.76 -8.46
CA GLN A 14 13.81 2.77 -9.07
C GLN A 14 14.86 2.12 -9.98
N PRO A 15 15.47 2.87 -10.93
CA PRO A 15 16.34 2.29 -11.95
C PRO A 15 17.77 2.00 -11.49
N ASP A 16 18.18 2.48 -10.32
CA ASP A 16 19.55 2.39 -9.82
C ASP A 16 19.62 2.12 -8.31
N ASP A 17 20.85 1.90 -7.80
CA ASP A 17 21.16 1.61 -6.40
C ASP A 17 21.27 2.86 -5.52
N SER A 18 20.91 4.03 -6.01
CA SER A 18 20.97 5.28 -5.23
C SER A 18 20.21 5.15 -3.91
N ASN A 19 20.66 5.93 -2.91
CA ASN A 19 20.12 5.92 -1.56
C ASN A 19 20.26 4.57 -0.82
N GLY A 20 21.01 3.61 -1.37
CA GLY A 20 21.16 2.27 -0.80
C GLY A 20 19.97 1.35 -1.12
N ALA A 21 19.32 1.56 -2.26
CA ALA A 21 18.31 0.66 -2.79
C ALA A 21 18.86 -0.75 -3.01
N VAL A 22 18.01 -1.74 -2.93
CA VAL A 22 18.35 -3.16 -3.06
C VAL A 22 17.83 -3.67 -4.40
N GLN A 23 18.67 -4.38 -5.15
CA GLN A 23 18.25 -4.96 -6.42
C GLN A 23 17.08 -5.93 -6.22
N ILE A 24 16.04 -5.78 -7.04
CA ILE A 24 14.91 -6.70 -7.05
C ILE A 24 15.35 -7.99 -7.75
N LYS A 25 15.04 -9.13 -7.14
CA LYS A 25 15.35 -10.46 -7.70
C LYS A 25 14.84 -10.59 -9.14
N ASP A 26 15.70 -11.10 -10.02
CA ASP A 26 15.41 -11.34 -11.45
C ASP A 26 14.97 -10.07 -12.23
N SER A 27 15.33 -8.87 -11.74
CA SER A 27 15.03 -7.59 -12.36
C SER A 27 16.30 -6.73 -12.48
N PRO A 28 16.39 -5.85 -13.50
CA PRO A 28 17.42 -4.83 -13.55
C PRO A 28 17.16 -3.67 -12.58
N ASP A 29 15.96 -3.58 -12.03
CA ASP A 29 15.51 -2.48 -11.17
C ASP A 29 15.82 -2.74 -9.69
N TYR A 30 15.68 -1.68 -8.89
CA TYR A 30 15.97 -1.68 -7.46
C TYR A 30 14.71 -1.28 -6.68
N ALA A 31 14.58 -1.80 -5.47
CA ALA A 31 13.58 -1.40 -4.51
C ALA A 31 14.17 -0.44 -3.48
N TYR A 32 13.43 0.62 -3.16
CA TYR A 32 13.77 1.54 -2.08
C TYR A 32 12.52 1.95 -1.30
N GLY A 33 12.71 2.50 -0.11
CA GLY A 33 11.66 2.99 0.77
C GLY A 33 11.80 2.49 2.20
N TYR A 34 10.85 2.86 3.04
CA TYR A 34 10.86 2.54 4.46
C TYR A 34 10.89 1.02 4.71
N ASP A 35 10.07 0.25 4.00
CA ASP A 35 10.02 -1.21 4.12
C ASP A 35 11.35 -1.87 3.72
N VAL A 36 12.01 -1.33 2.68
CA VAL A 36 13.34 -1.82 2.24
C VAL A 36 14.39 -1.55 3.31
N MET A 37 14.35 -0.38 3.95
CA MET A 37 15.24 -0.05 5.06
C MET A 37 15.03 -0.97 6.26
N MET A 38 13.77 -1.27 6.59
CA MET A 38 13.41 -2.24 7.64
C MET A 38 13.92 -3.64 7.29
N ALA A 39 13.73 -4.09 6.04
CA ALA A 39 14.22 -5.38 5.58
C ALA A 39 15.75 -5.51 5.69
N LYS A 40 16.49 -4.43 5.29
CA LYS A 40 17.94 -4.39 5.45
C LYS A 40 18.37 -4.53 6.90
N HIS A 41 17.77 -3.75 7.78
CA HIS A 41 18.09 -3.79 9.21
C HIS A 41 17.83 -5.17 9.82
N ILE A 42 16.70 -5.79 9.50
CA ILE A 42 16.35 -7.13 9.98
C ILE A 42 17.37 -8.17 9.46
N ALA A 43 17.71 -8.12 8.17
CA ALA A 43 18.69 -9.05 7.59
C ALA A 43 20.07 -8.89 8.22
N GLU A 44 20.53 -7.66 8.46
CA GLU A 44 21.81 -7.33 9.13
C GLU A 44 21.82 -7.91 10.56
N GLU A 45 20.77 -7.71 11.36
CA GLU A 45 20.68 -8.20 12.73
C GLU A 45 20.63 -9.73 12.80
N LEU A 46 20.06 -10.38 11.79
CA LEU A 46 20.02 -11.84 11.68
C LEU A 46 21.29 -12.44 11.06
N GLY A 47 22.20 -11.62 10.54
CA GLY A 47 23.40 -12.07 9.82
C GLY A 47 23.07 -12.80 8.52
N MET A 48 22.00 -12.38 7.82
CA MET A 48 21.50 -12.98 6.58
C MET A 48 21.66 -12.01 5.41
N ASP A 49 21.77 -12.57 4.20
CA ASP A 49 21.70 -11.79 2.97
C ASP A 49 20.24 -11.43 2.65
N LEU A 50 20.01 -10.19 2.21
CA LEU A 50 18.68 -9.72 1.82
C LEU A 50 18.45 -9.94 0.33
N GLU A 51 17.38 -10.64 -0.01
CA GLU A 51 16.83 -10.73 -1.36
C GLU A 51 15.41 -10.15 -1.36
N ILE A 52 15.14 -9.16 -2.24
CA ILE A 52 13.81 -8.58 -2.42
C ILE A 52 13.11 -9.23 -3.61
N VAL A 53 11.92 -9.77 -3.35
CA VAL A 53 11.05 -10.37 -4.35
C VAL A 53 9.85 -9.46 -4.58
N LYS A 54 9.71 -8.93 -5.79
CA LYS A 54 8.55 -8.11 -6.19
C LYS A 54 7.39 -9.01 -6.54
N LEU A 55 6.25 -8.82 -5.90
CA LEU A 55 5.01 -9.55 -6.15
C LEU A 55 3.82 -8.58 -6.20
N ASP A 56 2.77 -8.98 -6.91
CA ASP A 56 1.50 -8.29 -6.83
C ASP A 56 0.91 -8.40 -5.42
N TRP A 57 0.13 -7.39 -5.02
CA TRP A 57 -0.44 -7.28 -3.68
C TRP A 57 -1.11 -8.56 -3.17
N ASP A 58 -1.98 -9.15 -3.99
CA ASP A 58 -2.72 -10.36 -3.62
C ASP A 58 -1.86 -11.63 -3.53
N SER A 59 -0.64 -11.59 -4.05
CA SER A 59 0.30 -12.71 -4.00
C SER A 59 1.20 -12.72 -2.76
N LEU A 60 1.22 -11.64 -1.97
CA LEU A 60 2.13 -11.50 -0.83
C LEU A 60 1.86 -12.53 0.27
N VAL A 61 0.63 -12.62 0.77
CA VAL A 61 0.27 -13.59 1.83
C VAL A 61 0.41 -15.03 1.34
N PRO A 62 -0.09 -15.43 0.15
CA PRO A 62 0.15 -16.76 -0.40
C PRO A 62 1.63 -17.14 -0.53
N ALA A 63 2.52 -16.19 -0.85
CA ALA A 63 3.96 -16.47 -0.97
C ALA A 63 4.60 -16.85 0.37
N VAL A 64 4.19 -16.25 1.48
CA VAL A 64 4.62 -16.65 2.83
C VAL A 64 4.06 -18.02 3.18
N GLN A 65 2.76 -18.25 2.95
CA GLN A 65 2.11 -19.53 3.29
C GLN A 65 2.73 -20.70 2.55
N SER A 66 3.15 -20.51 1.30
CA SER A 66 3.81 -21.55 0.49
C SER A 66 5.30 -21.72 0.80
N GLY A 67 5.90 -20.82 1.58
CA GLY A 67 7.34 -20.82 1.83
C GLY A 67 8.17 -20.35 0.62
N THR A 68 7.53 -19.67 -0.35
CA THR A 68 8.25 -19.09 -1.50
C THR A 68 9.13 -17.92 -1.04
N VAL A 69 8.71 -17.21 -0.01
CA VAL A 69 9.46 -16.17 0.67
C VAL A 69 9.40 -16.39 2.19
N ASP A 70 10.40 -15.89 2.92
CA ASP A 70 10.49 -16.04 4.37
C ASP A 70 9.54 -15.08 5.11
N CYS A 71 9.35 -13.88 4.57
CA CYS A 71 8.45 -12.89 5.13
C CYS A 71 8.00 -11.85 4.08
N VAL A 72 6.98 -11.08 4.46
CA VAL A 72 6.48 -9.90 3.73
C VAL A 72 6.72 -8.66 4.60
N ILE A 73 7.26 -7.61 3.98
CA ILE A 73 7.34 -6.27 4.56
C ILE A 73 6.80 -5.30 3.49
N ALA A 74 5.53 -4.91 3.61
CA ALA A 74 4.81 -4.20 2.55
C ALA A 74 3.71 -3.26 3.08
N GLY A 75 3.90 -2.67 4.27
CA GLY A 75 2.92 -1.78 4.88
C GLY A 75 1.57 -2.46 5.16
N GLN A 76 1.52 -3.77 5.28
CA GLN A 76 0.27 -4.49 5.49
C GLN A 76 -0.33 -4.25 6.87
N SER A 77 -1.59 -3.82 6.92
CA SER A 77 -2.35 -3.71 8.17
C SER A 77 -2.59 -5.07 8.80
N ILE A 78 -2.42 -5.16 10.12
CA ILE A 78 -2.81 -6.32 10.91
C ILE A 78 -4.33 -6.34 11.01
N THR A 79 -4.97 -7.39 10.49
CA THR A 79 -6.41 -7.61 10.58
C THR A 79 -6.71 -9.02 11.11
N SER A 80 -7.92 -9.20 11.69
CA SER A 80 -8.36 -10.53 12.17
C SER A 80 -8.28 -11.59 11.08
N ASP A 81 -8.74 -11.27 9.87
CA ASP A 81 -8.78 -12.21 8.76
C ASP A 81 -7.36 -12.61 8.31
N ARG A 82 -6.41 -11.68 8.31
CA ARG A 82 -5.01 -11.97 8.00
C ARG A 82 -4.33 -12.79 9.09
N LEU A 83 -4.66 -12.54 10.37
CA LEU A 83 -4.15 -13.34 11.50
C LEU A 83 -4.63 -14.80 11.49
N GLU A 84 -5.70 -15.13 10.76
CA GLU A 84 -6.10 -16.50 10.51
C GLU A 84 -5.20 -17.22 9.48
N MET A 85 -4.45 -16.44 8.69
CA MET A 85 -3.66 -16.97 7.57
C MET A 85 -2.15 -16.93 7.83
N VAL A 86 -1.65 -15.91 8.51
CA VAL A 86 -0.23 -15.66 8.78
C VAL A 86 -0.05 -14.98 10.14
N ASP A 87 1.14 -15.11 10.70
CA ASP A 87 1.55 -14.38 11.89
C ASP A 87 2.10 -12.99 11.53
N PHE A 88 1.91 -12.03 12.41
CA PHE A 88 2.47 -10.68 12.32
C PHE A 88 3.43 -10.42 13.47
N THR A 89 4.44 -9.59 13.22
CA THR A 89 5.25 -8.98 14.28
C THR A 89 4.45 -7.87 14.98
N GLU A 90 5.04 -7.27 16.02
CA GLU A 90 4.54 -5.97 16.49
C GLU A 90 4.59 -4.95 15.35
N PRO A 91 3.65 -3.98 15.33
CA PRO A 91 3.63 -2.95 14.29
C PRO A 91 4.92 -2.12 14.28
N TYR A 92 5.54 -2.00 13.13
CA TYR A 92 6.72 -1.14 12.94
C TYR A 92 6.36 0.30 12.53
N TYR A 93 5.10 0.54 12.17
CA TYR A 93 4.58 1.86 11.81
C TYR A 93 3.07 1.98 12.10
N TYR A 94 2.62 3.18 12.47
CA TYR A 94 1.21 3.51 12.60
C TYR A 94 0.85 4.66 11.67
N ALA A 95 -0.08 4.45 10.76
CA ALA A 95 -0.56 5.45 9.82
C ALA A 95 -1.99 5.86 10.11
N SER A 96 -2.29 7.13 9.91
CA SER A 96 -3.67 7.59 9.80
C SER A 96 -4.22 7.28 8.43
N ILE A 97 -5.49 6.89 8.36
CA ILE A 97 -6.19 6.74 7.08
C ILE A 97 -6.77 8.08 6.68
N ILE A 98 -6.57 8.47 5.43
CA ILE A 98 -7.05 9.72 4.86
C ILE A 98 -7.81 9.49 3.56
N THR A 99 -8.56 10.50 3.16
CA THR A 99 -9.20 10.57 1.84
C THR A 99 -8.48 11.60 1.00
N LEU A 100 -8.07 11.23 -0.21
CA LEU A 100 -7.54 12.16 -1.20
C LEU A 100 -8.67 12.62 -2.12
N VAL A 101 -8.67 13.90 -2.41
CA VAL A 101 -9.59 14.58 -3.32
C VAL A 101 -8.80 15.53 -4.23
N LYS A 102 -9.34 15.86 -5.39
CA LYS A 102 -8.76 16.93 -6.20
C LYS A 102 -8.98 18.30 -5.53
N ALA A 103 -7.96 19.15 -5.57
CA ALA A 103 -7.98 20.49 -4.94
C ALA A 103 -9.05 21.42 -5.53
N ASP A 104 -9.43 21.20 -6.79
CA ASP A 104 -10.48 21.93 -7.52
C ASP A 104 -11.78 21.11 -7.69
N GLY A 105 -11.84 19.93 -7.05
CA GLY A 105 -12.97 19.01 -7.11
C GLY A 105 -14.12 19.38 -6.17
N PRO A 106 -15.26 18.70 -6.31
CA PRO A 106 -16.46 18.98 -5.50
C PRO A 106 -16.27 18.75 -4.00
N TYR A 107 -15.31 17.93 -3.61
CA TYR A 107 -15.03 17.56 -2.22
C TYR A 107 -13.78 18.25 -1.64
N ALA A 108 -13.22 19.27 -2.33
CA ALA A 108 -11.99 19.97 -1.91
C ALA A 108 -12.05 20.59 -0.49
N ASN A 109 -13.25 20.91 -0.02
CA ASN A 109 -13.46 21.51 1.30
C ASN A 109 -14.07 20.53 2.33
N ALA A 110 -14.12 19.22 2.02
CA ALA A 110 -14.62 18.22 2.94
C ALA A 110 -13.75 18.18 4.21
N ALA A 111 -14.38 18.24 5.38
CA ALA A 111 -13.73 18.21 6.69
C ALA A 111 -14.13 16.98 7.51
N SER A 112 -15.08 16.20 7.04
CA SER A 112 -15.59 15.00 7.70
C SER A 112 -16.02 13.95 6.68
N VAL A 113 -16.19 12.71 7.12
CA VAL A 113 -16.73 11.63 6.27
C VAL A 113 -18.14 11.95 5.76
N ALA A 114 -18.95 12.68 6.54
CA ALA A 114 -20.28 13.10 6.13
C ALA A 114 -20.28 14.07 4.93
N ASP A 115 -19.24 14.89 4.81
CA ASP A 115 -19.09 15.85 3.69
C ASP A 115 -18.76 15.14 2.37
N LEU A 116 -18.40 13.86 2.41
CA LEU A 116 -18.11 13.02 1.26
C LEU A 116 -19.35 12.28 0.73
N ALA A 117 -20.53 12.53 1.30
CA ALA A 117 -21.76 11.84 0.94
C ALA A 117 -22.02 11.87 -0.56
N GLY A 118 -22.35 10.71 -1.15
CA GLY A 118 -22.63 10.56 -2.57
C GLY A 118 -21.42 10.55 -3.49
N ALA A 119 -20.20 10.63 -2.95
CA ALA A 119 -18.98 10.62 -3.76
C ALA A 119 -18.82 9.30 -4.53
N THR A 120 -18.32 9.41 -5.77
CA THR A 120 -17.79 8.26 -6.51
C THR A 120 -16.39 7.96 -6.02
N CYS A 121 -16.17 6.75 -5.51
CA CYS A 121 -14.94 6.42 -4.80
C CYS A 121 -14.39 5.04 -5.15
N THR A 122 -13.08 4.88 -4.99
CA THR A 122 -12.39 3.60 -5.08
C THR A 122 -11.19 3.56 -4.14
N SER A 123 -10.57 2.41 -4.01
CA SER A 123 -9.28 2.22 -3.35
C SER A 123 -8.62 0.92 -3.83
N GLN A 124 -7.47 0.56 -3.26
CA GLN A 124 -6.79 -0.68 -3.60
C GLN A 124 -7.56 -1.89 -3.02
N GLN A 125 -7.64 -2.96 -3.81
CA GLN A 125 -8.31 -4.21 -3.45
C GLN A 125 -7.67 -4.88 -2.22
N ASN A 126 -8.48 -5.64 -1.49
CA ASN A 126 -8.04 -6.43 -0.33
C ASN A 126 -7.30 -5.58 0.72
N THR A 127 -7.73 -4.33 0.91
CA THR A 127 -7.21 -3.40 1.92
C THR A 127 -8.31 -2.95 2.87
N VAL A 128 -7.93 -2.55 4.08
CA VAL A 128 -8.86 -1.90 5.03
C VAL A 128 -9.46 -0.62 4.45
N TRP A 129 -8.80 0.01 3.51
CA TRP A 129 -9.28 1.21 2.84
C TRP A 129 -10.54 0.94 2.02
N TYR A 130 -10.49 -0.11 1.19
CA TYR A 130 -11.62 -0.48 0.33
C TYR A 130 -12.72 -1.18 1.12
N ASP A 131 -12.35 -2.19 1.91
CA ASP A 131 -13.32 -3.11 2.53
C ASP A 131 -13.98 -2.51 3.77
N THR A 132 -13.28 -1.62 4.50
CA THR A 132 -13.76 -1.08 5.78
C THR A 132 -14.03 0.42 5.74
N CYS A 133 -13.18 1.22 5.08
CA CYS A 133 -13.30 2.67 5.12
C CYS A 133 -14.30 3.23 4.12
N LEU A 134 -14.26 2.79 2.85
CA LEU A 134 -15.20 3.26 1.82
C LEU A 134 -16.68 3.06 2.20
N PRO A 135 -17.10 1.91 2.78
CA PRO A 135 -18.50 1.70 3.18
C PRO A 135 -19.00 2.66 4.28
N GLN A 136 -18.11 3.40 4.95
CA GLN A 136 -18.50 4.39 5.97
C GLN A 136 -18.92 5.73 5.36
N ILE A 137 -18.66 5.95 4.07
CA ILE A 137 -19.05 7.18 3.38
C ILE A 137 -20.55 7.07 3.03
N PRO A 138 -21.40 8.01 3.50
CA PRO A 138 -22.84 7.93 3.25
C PRO A 138 -23.16 8.00 1.76
N ASP A 139 -24.04 7.11 1.29
CA ASP A 139 -24.52 7.07 -0.11
C ASP A 139 -23.41 7.02 -1.17
N ALA A 140 -22.24 6.54 -0.83
CA ALA A 140 -21.09 6.47 -1.76
C ALA A 140 -21.39 5.55 -2.95
N ASN A 141 -20.96 5.99 -4.14
CA ASN A 141 -20.88 5.17 -5.33
C ASN A 141 -19.51 4.47 -5.38
N ILE A 142 -19.42 3.28 -4.78
CA ILE A 142 -18.15 2.54 -4.70
C ILE A 142 -17.92 1.82 -6.03
N LEU A 143 -16.86 2.24 -6.74
CA LEU A 143 -16.39 1.61 -7.98
C LEU A 143 -15.62 0.32 -7.69
N PRO A 144 -15.38 -0.54 -8.70
CA PRO A 144 -14.48 -1.68 -8.56
C PRO A 144 -13.12 -1.26 -7.99
N ALA A 145 -12.57 -2.09 -7.11
CA ALA A 145 -11.28 -1.86 -6.50
C ALA A 145 -10.15 -1.83 -7.53
N GLN A 146 -9.08 -1.13 -7.20
CA GLN A 146 -7.89 -1.03 -8.03
C GLN A 146 -6.84 -2.09 -7.61
N GLU A 147 -6.06 -2.57 -8.56
CA GLU A 147 -5.07 -3.62 -8.31
C GLU A 147 -3.88 -3.16 -7.45
N SER A 148 -3.56 -1.87 -7.49
CA SER A 148 -2.39 -1.30 -6.81
C SER A 148 -2.62 0.14 -6.35
N ALA A 149 -1.79 0.62 -5.42
CA ALA A 149 -1.83 2.01 -4.98
C ALA A 149 -1.58 3.01 -6.13
N PRO A 150 -0.61 2.82 -7.05
CA PRO A 150 -0.49 3.68 -8.23
C PRO A 150 -1.72 3.69 -9.12
N ALA A 151 -2.37 2.54 -9.35
CA ALA A 151 -3.58 2.48 -10.17
C ALA A 151 -4.74 3.28 -9.54
N MET A 152 -4.87 3.24 -8.22
CA MET A 152 -5.83 4.04 -7.47
C MET A 152 -5.59 5.55 -7.64
N LEU A 153 -4.35 6.00 -7.53
CA LEU A 153 -3.99 7.42 -7.72
C LEU A 153 -4.23 7.88 -9.16
N VAL A 154 -3.91 7.04 -10.15
CA VAL A 154 -4.19 7.31 -11.58
C VAL A 154 -5.70 7.41 -11.82
N ALA A 155 -6.53 6.60 -11.15
CA ALA A 155 -7.99 6.69 -11.27
C ALA A 155 -8.53 8.04 -10.79
N LEU A 156 -7.99 8.58 -9.69
CA LEU A 156 -8.33 9.90 -9.17
C LEU A 156 -7.85 11.01 -10.13
N ASP A 157 -6.61 10.95 -10.59
CA ASP A 157 -6.04 11.95 -11.50
C ASP A 157 -6.80 12.01 -12.83
N ALA A 158 -7.23 10.87 -13.34
CA ALA A 158 -7.97 10.75 -14.60
C ALA A 158 -9.49 11.00 -14.48
N ASP A 159 -9.99 11.57 -13.38
CA ASP A 159 -11.40 11.86 -13.12
C ASP A 159 -12.33 10.62 -13.23
N LYS A 160 -11.80 9.43 -12.93
CA LYS A 160 -12.61 8.20 -12.87
C LYS A 160 -13.40 8.07 -11.57
N CYS A 161 -12.91 8.70 -10.52
CA CYS A 161 -13.57 8.81 -9.22
C CYS A 161 -13.33 10.22 -8.64
N ASP A 162 -14.15 10.61 -7.69
CA ASP A 162 -14.04 11.90 -6.99
C ASP A 162 -13.02 11.82 -5.85
N ILE A 163 -12.92 10.64 -5.22
CA ILE A 163 -12.08 10.41 -4.05
C ILE A 163 -11.44 9.03 -4.05
N VAL A 164 -10.28 8.91 -3.40
CA VAL A 164 -9.68 7.63 -3.03
C VAL A 164 -9.30 7.65 -1.54
N VAL A 165 -9.32 6.47 -0.92
CA VAL A 165 -8.90 6.30 0.48
C VAL A 165 -7.56 5.60 0.51
N THR A 166 -6.63 6.11 1.32
CA THR A 166 -5.28 5.57 1.51
C THR A 166 -4.75 5.95 2.89
N ASP A 167 -3.54 5.56 3.22
CA ASP A 167 -2.84 6.08 4.39
C ASP A 167 -2.21 7.46 4.12
N GLN A 168 -1.95 8.18 5.21
CA GLN A 168 -1.42 9.54 5.15
C GLN A 168 -0.02 9.62 4.48
N PRO A 169 0.96 8.76 4.77
CA PRO A 169 2.26 8.82 4.08
C PRO A 169 2.14 8.68 2.56
N THR A 170 1.33 7.74 2.07
CA THR A 170 1.09 7.55 0.63
C THR A 170 0.39 8.76 0.03
N GLY A 171 -0.62 9.29 0.72
CA GLY A 171 -1.32 10.48 0.24
C GLY A 171 -0.47 11.75 0.22
N LEU A 172 0.53 11.87 1.10
CA LEU A 172 1.48 12.97 1.08
C LEU A 172 2.58 12.82 0.02
N ALA A 173 2.82 11.59 -0.44
CA ALA A 173 3.80 11.28 -1.48
C ALA A 173 3.19 11.37 -2.91
N ALA A 174 1.87 11.39 -3.03
CA ALA A 174 1.13 11.50 -4.29
C ALA A 174 1.07 12.95 -4.78
#